data_d3f69354a9e68f82ff7ae65b2493e090
#
_entry.id   d3f69354a9e68f82ff7ae65b2493e090
#
_cell.length_a   1.000
_cell.length_b   1.000
_cell.length_c   1.000
_cell.angle_alpha   90.00
_cell.angle_beta   90.00
_cell.angle_gamma   90.00
#
_symmetry.space_group_name_H-M   'P 1'
#
loop_
_entity.id
_entity.type
_entity.pdbx_description
1 polymer ?
#
loop_
_entity_poly.entity_id
_entity_poly.type
_entity_poly.pdbx_seq_one_letter_code
_entity_poly.pdbx_strand_id
1 'polypeptide(L)'
;AFIRGEAAWGKPGVVVRQMRHLPCCLYTGEAFDTNCAVIVPHDSEYVAAIWAFCSSDEFTTMVRQMDQKTNVTNSTLVKVPFDVARWQKVAAEKYPKGLPKPYSNDPTQWLFSGHPKGSEEPLQVAVARLLGYCWPRQTGSEFMDSPAIGSDGLEAFADDDGIVCISATKGEDAAADRLRALLAAAFGEDWSAAQLNALLANVDFAGQTLDDWLRDGFFEQHCALFHQRPFIWHVWDGRRDGFHALINYHTLAEGNGLGRRTLEKLTYAYLGDWIDRQRNDQKAGVEAADGRVASAEHLKVEFEKILEGELPYDIFVRWKPLREQPIGWEPDINDGVRMNIRPFVTARPLAARGKSASILRVTPKGIKWDKDRGKEPKREKADFPWFWGWDEGTLDFTGGKTFDGVRWNDLHYSGATKQAARTRKPK
;
A
#
# COMPACT_ATOMS: atom_id res chain seq x y z
N ALA A 1 -7.61 11.56 -19.95
CA ALA A 1 -8.56 11.31 -18.87
C ALA A 1 -9.46 12.53 -18.72
N PHE A 2 -10.75 12.33 -18.58
CA PHE A 2 -11.71 13.43 -18.37
C PHE A 2 -11.78 13.67 -16.87
N ILE A 3 -11.18 14.75 -16.39
CA ILE A 3 -11.26 15.15 -14.99
C ILE A 3 -12.61 15.87 -14.81
N ARG A 4 -13.40 15.46 -13.83
CA ARG A 4 -14.68 16.05 -13.48
C ARG A 4 -14.65 16.46 -12.01
N GLY A 5 -15.40 17.53 -11.67
CA GLY A 5 -15.57 17.95 -10.28
C GLY A 5 -14.55 18.95 -9.76
N GLU A 6 -13.62 19.44 -10.58
CA GLU A 6 -12.64 20.47 -10.20
C GLU A 6 -13.26 21.70 -9.53
N ALA A 7 -14.50 22.07 -9.93
CA ALA A 7 -15.20 23.21 -9.33
C ALA A 7 -15.50 23.08 -7.84
N ALA A 8 -15.47 21.87 -7.30
CA ALA A 8 -15.66 21.57 -5.88
C ALA A 8 -14.33 21.47 -5.09
N TRP A 9 -13.22 21.31 -5.78
CA TRP A 9 -11.94 21.12 -5.11
C TRP A 9 -11.54 22.34 -4.26
N GLY A 10 -10.99 22.09 -3.10
CA GLY A 10 -10.61 23.13 -2.13
C GLY A 10 -11.78 23.84 -1.45
N LYS A 11 -13.02 23.34 -1.61
CA LYS A 11 -14.21 23.94 -1.01
C LYS A 11 -14.87 23.01 0.00
N PRO A 12 -15.32 23.53 1.16
CA PRO A 12 -16.06 22.69 2.12
C PRO A 12 -17.46 22.36 1.59
N GLY A 13 -17.94 21.16 1.93
CA GLY A 13 -19.25 20.70 1.47
C GLY A 13 -19.66 19.37 2.07
N VAL A 14 -20.52 18.67 1.38
CA VAL A 14 -20.97 17.31 1.73
C VAL A 14 -20.80 16.40 0.53
N VAL A 15 -20.10 15.29 0.72
CA VAL A 15 -19.99 14.24 -0.30
C VAL A 15 -21.00 13.14 -0.02
N VAL A 16 -21.73 12.74 -1.06
CA VAL A 16 -22.77 11.70 -1.02
C VAL A 16 -22.39 10.58 -1.97
N ARG A 17 -22.30 9.36 -1.47
CA ARG A 17 -22.15 8.18 -2.34
C ARG A 17 -23.46 7.91 -3.07
N GLN A 18 -23.42 7.77 -4.39
CA GLN A 18 -24.60 7.65 -5.23
C GLN A 18 -25.28 6.25 -5.23
N MET A 19 -24.88 5.36 -4.33
CA MET A 19 -25.35 3.98 -4.30
C MET A 19 -25.92 3.59 -2.93
N ARG A 20 -26.73 2.52 -2.92
CA ARG A 20 -27.35 1.93 -1.71
C ARG A 20 -28.21 2.93 -0.94
N HIS A 21 -27.90 3.14 0.34
CA HIS A 21 -28.59 4.05 1.26
C HIS A 21 -27.96 5.44 1.27
N LEU A 22 -27.20 5.80 0.23
CA LEU A 22 -26.62 7.12 0.01
C LEU A 22 -25.79 7.63 1.20
N PRO A 23 -24.82 6.86 1.71
CA PRO A 23 -24.03 7.34 2.82
C PRO A 23 -23.31 8.63 2.44
N CYS A 24 -23.20 9.54 3.39
CA CYS A 24 -22.56 10.82 3.18
C CYS A 24 -21.51 11.11 4.26
N CYS A 25 -20.57 12.00 3.95
CA CYS A 25 -19.64 12.57 4.92
C CYS A 25 -19.34 14.02 4.60
N LEU A 26 -18.76 14.73 5.55
CA LEU A 26 -18.25 16.07 5.31
C LEU A 26 -17.14 16.02 4.26
N TYR A 27 -17.15 16.97 3.36
CA TYR A 27 -16.19 17.10 2.27
C TYR A 27 -15.27 18.27 2.54
N THR A 28 -13.98 18.04 2.42
CA THR A 28 -12.92 19.00 2.76
C THR A 28 -12.14 19.50 1.55
N GLY A 29 -12.53 19.08 0.35
CA GLY A 29 -11.98 19.66 -0.90
C GLY A 29 -11.17 18.71 -1.76
N GLU A 30 -11.05 17.44 -1.39
CA GLU A 30 -10.25 16.44 -2.10
C GLU A 30 -10.86 16.04 -3.44
N ALA A 31 -10.03 15.46 -4.33
CA ALA A 31 -10.52 14.83 -5.54
C ALA A 31 -11.40 13.61 -5.21
N PHE A 32 -12.47 13.41 -5.97
CA PHE A 32 -13.43 12.31 -5.77
C PHE A 32 -13.76 11.61 -7.09
N ASP A 33 -14.24 10.39 -6.99
CA ASP A 33 -14.58 9.57 -8.16
C ASP A 33 -16.04 9.78 -8.60
N THR A 34 -16.40 9.17 -9.74
CA THR A 34 -17.73 9.29 -10.36
C THR A 34 -18.85 8.55 -9.62
N ASN A 35 -18.54 7.81 -8.54
CA ASN A 35 -19.53 7.15 -7.68
C ASN A 35 -19.99 8.03 -6.53
N CYS A 36 -19.42 9.24 -6.43
CA CYS A 36 -19.76 10.24 -5.44
C CYS A 36 -20.29 11.51 -6.11
N ALA A 37 -21.20 12.17 -5.42
CA ALA A 37 -21.63 13.54 -5.71
C ALA A 37 -21.18 14.45 -4.59
N VAL A 38 -20.63 15.59 -4.91
CA VAL A 38 -20.27 16.62 -3.93
C VAL A 38 -21.24 17.78 -4.02
N ILE A 39 -21.78 18.18 -2.88
CA ILE A 39 -22.66 19.34 -2.72
C ILE A 39 -21.83 20.43 -2.06
N VAL A 40 -21.51 21.46 -2.82
CA VAL A 40 -20.84 22.67 -2.32
C VAL A 40 -21.88 23.80 -2.29
N PRO A 41 -22.21 24.31 -1.11
CA PRO A 41 -23.13 25.47 -1.05
C PRO A 41 -22.43 26.74 -1.56
N HIS A 42 -23.23 27.70 -2.00
CA HIS A 42 -22.74 29.04 -2.36
C HIS A 42 -22.19 29.79 -1.15
N ASP A 43 -22.78 29.54 0.02
CA ASP A 43 -22.32 30.07 1.29
C ASP A 43 -21.99 28.93 2.23
N SER A 44 -20.78 28.94 2.79
CA SER A 44 -20.27 27.88 3.69
C SER A 44 -21.09 27.77 5.00
N GLU A 45 -21.85 28.78 5.39
CA GLU A 45 -22.74 28.70 6.56
C GLU A 45 -23.81 27.61 6.41
N TYR A 46 -24.18 27.23 5.18
CA TYR A 46 -25.18 26.20 4.93
C TYR A 46 -24.62 24.77 4.98
N VAL A 47 -23.30 24.57 5.09
CA VAL A 47 -22.70 23.22 5.15
C VAL A 47 -23.30 22.38 6.28
N ALA A 48 -23.50 22.99 7.45
CA ALA A 48 -24.07 22.29 8.60
C ALA A 48 -25.52 21.83 8.36
N ALA A 49 -26.33 22.71 7.72
CA ALA A 49 -27.72 22.38 7.37
C ALA A 49 -27.78 21.26 6.32
N ILE A 50 -26.96 21.34 5.27
CA ILE A 50 -26.87 20.32 4.21
C ILE A 50 -26.37 19.01 4.80
N TRP A 51 -25.38 19.05 5.68
CA TRP A 51 -24.89 17.86 6.37
C TRP A 51 -25.97 17.20 7.24
N ALA A 52 -26.68 17.99 8.03
CA ALA A 52 -27.76 17.48 8.87
C ALA A 52 -28.87 16.82 8.04
N PHE A 53 -29.20 17.41 6.87
CA PHE A 53 -30.17 16.86 5.92
C PHE A 53 -29.68 15.59 5.28
N CYS A 54 -28.51 15.61 4.62
CA CYS A 54 -27.95 14.45 3.92
C CYS A 54 -27.69 13.26 4.85
N SER A 55 -27.45 13.52 6.14
CA SER A 55 -27.27 12.48 7.16
C SER A 55 -28.56 11.93 7.75
N SER A 56 -29.73 12.38 7.26
CA SER A 56 -31.04 11.97 7.76
C SER A 56 -31.66 10.86 6.91
N ASP A 57 -32.52 10.05 7.53
CA ASP A 57 -33.35 9.06 6.80
C ASP A 57 -34.32 9.73 5.83
N GLU A 58 -34.72 10.96 6.12
CA GLU A 58 -35.59 11.77 5.25
C GLU A 58 -34.95 11.99 3.88
N PHE A 59 -33.67 12.39 3.84
CA PHE A 59 -32.95 12.56 2.59
C PHE A 59 -32.92 11.28 1.76
N THR A 60 -32.54 10.17 2.38
CA THR A 60 -32.48 8.89 1.67
C THR A 60 -33.85 8.48 1.15
N THR A 61 -34.90 8.68 1.94
CA THR A 61 -36.29 8.36 1.57
C THR A 61 -36.75 9.20 0.38
N MET A 62 -36.53 10.53 0.44
CA MET A 62 -36.92 11.46 -0.63
C MET A 62 -36.19 11.15 -1.94
N VAL A 63 -34.89 10.91 -1.89
CA VAL A 63 -34.11 10.53 -3.07
C VAL A 63 -34.63 9.23 -3.67
N ARG A 64 -34.90 8.22 -2.85
CA ARG A 64 -35.38 6.91 -3.32
C ARG A 64 -36.83 6.91 -3.82
N GLN A 65 -37.64 7.83 -3.37
CA GLN A 65 -38.96 8.06 -3.98
C GLN A 65 -38.84 8.63 -5.40
N MET A 66 -37.82 9.44 -5.67
CA MET A 66 -37.58 10.06 -6.98
C MET A 66 -36.79 9.14 -7.92
N ASP A 67 -35.86 8.33 -7.40
CA ASP A 67 -34.97 7.50 -8.19
C ASP A 67 -34.67 6.16 -7.47
N GLN A 68 -35.25 5.09 -7.99
CA GLN A 68 -35.07 3.74 -7.46
C GLN A 68 -33.90 2.98 -8.08
N LYS A 69 -33.13 3.60 -8.99
CA LYS A 69 -31.95 2.99 -9.60
C LYS A 69 -30.90 2.72 -8.55
N THR A 70 -30.11 1.67 -8.79
CA THR A 70 -28.97 1.32 -7.92
C THR A 70 -28.02 2.49 -7.76
N ASN A 71 -27.74 3.20 -8.86
CA ASN A 71 -26.88 4.40 -8.89
C ASN A 71 -27.73 5.64 -9.18
N VAL A 72 -27.82 6.55 -8.22
CA VAL A 72 -28.56 7.80 -8.32
C VAL A 72 -27.70 8.83 -9.04
N THR A 73 -28.32 9.66 -9.89
CA THR A 73 -27.58 10.68 -10.63
C THR A 73 -27.52 12.01 -9.88
N ASN A 74 -26.54 12.87 -10.21
CA ASN A 74 -26.44 14.23 -9.67
C ASN A 74 -27.72 15.02 -9.94
N SER A 75 -28.35 14.80 -11.12
CA SER A 75 -29.58 15.50 -11.48
C SER A 75 -30.78 15.12 -10.60
N THR A 76 -30.75 13.95 -9.98
CA THR A 76 -31.76 13.56 -8.98
C THR A 76 -31.49 14.28 -7.67
N LEU A 77 -30.23 14.28 -7.21
CA LEU A 77 -29.85 14.89 -5.93
C LEU A 77 -30.16 16.38 -5.87
N VAL A 78 -29.95 17.13 -6.95
CA VAL A 78 -30.25 18.59 -7.01
C VAL A 78 -31.74 18.93 -7.05
N LYS A 79 -32.59 17.92 -7.31
CA LYS A 79 -34.06 18.11 -7.34
C LYS A 79 -34.74 17.82 -6.01
N VAL A 80 -34.00 17.28 -5.05
CA VAL A 80 -34.56 16.95 -3.73
C VAL A 80 -34.94 18.23 -3.03
N PRO A 81 -36.19 18.39 -2.58
CA PRO A 81 -36.61 19.57 -1.83
C PRO A 81 -35.77 19.75 -0.56
N PHE A 82 -35.28 20.95 -0.32
CA PHE A 82 -34.46 21.30 0.82
C PHE A 82 -34.95 22.58 1.49
N ASP A 83 -35.45 22.42 2.70
CA ASP A 83 -35.89 23.58 3.54
C ASP A 83 -34.70 24.08 4.35
N VAL A 84 -34.06 25.14 3.87
CA VAL A 84 -32.86 25.72 4.48
C VAL A 84 -33.11 26.13 5.93
N ALA A 85 -34.23 26.85 6.20
CA ALA A 85 -34.49 27.38 7.53
C ALA A 85 -34.73 26.28 8.57
N ARG A 86 -35.49 25.25 8.18
CA ARG A 86 -35.71 24.08 9.02
C ARG A 86 -34.38 23.36 9.34
N TRP A 87 -33.55 23.10 8.31
CA TRP A 87 -32.34 22.35 8.50
C TRP A 87 -31.20 23.14 9.17
N GLN A 88 -31.20 24.47 9.05
CA GLN A 88 -30.32 25.33 9.87
C GLN A 88 -30.67 25.20 11.35
N LYS A 89 -31.96 25.20 11.70
CA LYS A 89 -32.40 24.99 13.09
C LYS A 89 -31.99 23.62 13.61
N VAL A 90 -32.23 22.55 12.84
CA VAL A 90 -31.82 21.17 13.18
C VAL A 90 -30.31 21.09 13.36
N ALA A 91 -29.53 21.71 12.46
CA ALA A 91 -28.08 21.73 12.56
C ALA A 91 -27.59 22.48 13.81
N ALA A 92 -28.18 23.63 14.13
CA ALA A 92 -27.83 24.40 15.33
C ALA A 92 -28.09 23.59 16.61
N GLU A 93 -29.20 22.87 16.67
CA GLU A 93 -29.53 22.00 17.81
C GLU A 93 -28.60 20.79 17.90
N LYS A 94 -28.26 20.15 16.75
CA LYS A 94 -27.45 18.92 16.70
C LYS A 94 -25.95 19.20 16.86
N TYR A 95 -25.48 20.34 16.40
CA TYR A 95 -24.08 20.73 16.39
C TYR A 95 -23.80 22.06 17.09
N PRO A 96 -24.14 22.20 18.37
CA PRO A 96 -24.04 23.48 19.09
C PRO A 96 -22.60 24.00 19.24
N LYS A 97 -21.62 23.14 19.04
CA LYS A 97 -20.18 23.46 19.09
C LYS A 97 -19.53 23.48 17.69
N GLY A 98 -20.34 23.56 16.63
CA GLY A 98 -19.89 23.44 15.25
C GLY A 98 -19.87 22.01 14.76
N LEU A 99 -19.65 21.82 13.46
CA LEU A 99 -19.59 20.51 12.83
C LEU A 99 -18.41 19.69 13.40
N PRO A 100 -18.59 18.38 13.57
CA PRO A 100 -17.49 17.51 13.92
C PRO A 100 -16.43 17.55 12.81
N LYS A 101 -15.17 17.37 13.17
CA LYS A 101 -14.13 17.15 12.14
C LYS A 101 -14.48 15.87 11.37
N PRO A 102 -14.24 15.84 10.06
CA PRO A 102 -14.39 14.62 9.29
C PRO A 102 -13.61 13.47 9.94
N TYR A 103 -14.30 12.37 10.17
CA TYR A 103 -13.72 11.18 10.78
C TYR A 103 -13.76 9.99 9.82
N SER A 104 -12.70 9.23 9.80
CA SER A 104 -12.60 7.96 9.11
C SER A 104 -11.98 6.93 10.03
N ASN A 105 -12.48 5.69 9.99
CA ASN A 105 -11.83 4.54 10.62
C ASN A 105 -10.79 3.89 9.68
N ASP A 106 -10.52 4.49 8.53
CA ASP A 106 -9.42 4.10 7.67
C ASP A 106 -8.09 4.45 8.36
N PRO A 107 -7.23 3.47 8.61
CA PRO A 107 -5.96 3.70 9.31
C PRO A 107 -5.07 4.73 8.62
N THR A 108 -5.14 4.88 7.31
CA THR A 108 -4.38 5.90 6.57
C THR A 108 -4.74 7.33 6.99
N GLN A 109 -5.96 7.57 7.44
CA GLN A 109 -6.43 8.90 7.83
C GLN A 109 -5.80 9.38 9.16
N TRP A 110 -5.69 8.54 10.17
CA TRP A 110 -5.06 8.92 11.44
C TRP A 110 -3.54 8.75 11.40
N LEU A 111 -2.99 7.88 10.55
CA LEU A 111 -1.56 7.82 10.29
C LEU A 111 -1.04 9.08 9.57
N PHE A 112 -1.87 9.86 8.92
CA PHE A 112 -1.47 11.14 8.29
C PHE A 112 -0.97 12.19 9.28
N SER A 113 -1.18 12.05 10.59
CA SER A 113 -0.48 12.87 11.57
C SER A 113 1.03 12.59 11.59
N GLY A 114 1.39 11.33 11.29
CA GLY A 114 2.76 10.90 11.06
C GLY A 114 3.68 10.95 12.29
N HIS A 115 3.16 11.21 13.48
CA HIS A 115 3.92 11.28 14.71
C HIS A 115 3.53 10.15 15.65
N PRO A 116 4.48 9.35 16.18
CA PRO A 116 4.18 8.23 17.08
C PRO A 116 3.40 8.64 18.32
N LYS A 117 3.84 9.73 18.99
CA LYS A 117 3.12 10.27 20.15
C LYS A 117 1.78 10.88 19.71
N GLY A 118 0.70 10.39 20.29
CA GLY A 118 -0.67 10.81 19.95
C GLY A 118 -1.33 10.04 18.81
N SER A 119 -0.65 9.06 18.21
CA SER A 119 -1.26 8.12 17.27
C SER A 119 -1.91 6.94 18.00
N GLU A 120 -2.95 6.36 17.41
CA GLU A 120 -3.60 5.15 17.93
C GLU A 120 -2.68 3.92 17.81
N GLU A 121 -1.79 3.91 16.79
CA GLU A 121 -0.82 2.85 16.52
C GLU A 121 0.63 3.38 16.52
N PRO A 122 1.17 3.80 17.66
CA PRO A 122 2.47 4.48 17.76
C PRO A 122 3.63 3.69 17.15
N LEU A 123 3.65 2.36 17.35
CA LEU A 123 4.70 1.49 16.84
C LEU A 123 4.65 1.38 15.30
N GLN A 124 3.45 1.28 14.70
CA GLN A 124 3.29 1.25 13.24
C GLN A 124 3.75 2.56 12.60
N VAL A 125 3.39 3.70 13.21
CA VAL A 125 3.83 5.03 12.76
C VAL A 125 5.35 5.17 12.88
N ALA A 126 5.93 4.73 13.98
CA ALA A 126 7.38 4.79 14.19
C ALA A 126 8.15 3.96 13.16
N VAL A 127 7.70 2.74 12.83
CA VAL A 127 8.33 1.93 11.77
C VAL A 127 8.20 2.60 10.42
N ALA A 128 7.05 3.19 10.10
CA ALA A 128 6.87 3.89 8.84
C ALA A 128 7.81 5.11 8.75
N ARG A 129 7.95 5.90 9.84
CA ARG A 129 8.90 7.02 9.91
C ARG A 129 10.36 6.56 9.78
N LEU A 130 10.71 5.45 10.43
CA LEU A 130 12.04 4.85 10.31
C LEU A 130 12.38 4.47 8.87
N LEU A 131 11.40 4.01 8.09
CA LEU A 131 11.55 3.67 6.67
C LEU A 131 11.41 4.86 5.72
N GLY A 132 11.48 6.09 6.22
CA GLY A 132 11.46 7.31 5.41
C GLY A 132 10.08 7.76 4.96
N TYR A 133 8.98 7.18 5.48
CA TYR A 133 7.66 7.69 5.18
C TYR A 133 7.40 9.05 5.85
N CYS A 134 6.99 10.01 5.02
CA CYS A 134 6.49 11.30 5.46
C CYS A 134 5.04 11.46 5.02
N TRP A 135 4.20 12.01 5.89
CA TRP A 135 2.81 12.26 5.56
C TRP A 135 2.63 13.61 4.87
N PRO A 136 1.55 13.84 4.11
CA PRO A 136 1.33 15.07 3.37
C PRO A 136 1.52 16.35 4.20
N ARG A 137 1.10 16.34 5.46
CA ARG A 137 1.29 17.48 6.37
C ARG A 137 2.77 17.77 6.68
N GLN A 138 3.63 16.77 6.64
CA GLN A 138 5.07 16.91 6.91
C GLN A 138 5.85 17.29 5.65
N THR A 139 5.33 16.98 4.46
CA THR A 139 5.94 17.34 3.17
C THR A 139 5.53 18.71 2.65
N GLY A 140 4.68 19.43 3.38
CA GLY A 140 4.21 20.75 2.97
C GLY A 140 3.02 20.74 2.00
N SER A 141 2.23 19.64 1.94
CA SER A 141 0.99 19.67 1.17
C SER A 141 -0.03 20.58 1.87
N GLU A 142 -0.49 21.59 1.14
CA GLU A 142 -1.42 22.59 1.61
C GLU A 142 -2.86 22.09 1.49
N PHE A 143 -3.33 21.30 2.46
CA PHE A 143 -4.77 21.15 2.66
C PHE A 143 -5.25 22.27 3.58
N MET A 144 -6.35 22.94 3.24
CA MET A 144 -6.88 24.09 3.99
C MET A 144 -7.15 23.79 5.47
N ASP A 145 -7.57 22.57 5.77
CA ASP A 145 -7.88 22.07 7.12
C ASP A 145 -6.73 21.29 7.76
N SER A 146 -5.65 21.11 7.03
CA SER A 146 -4.46 20.38 7.45
C SER A 146 -3.19 21.12 7.02
N PRO A 147 -2.90 22.29 7.61
CA PRO A 147 -1.72 23.06 7.26
C PRO A 147 -0.46 22.22 7.49
N ALA A 148 0.56 22.44 6.66
CA ALA A 148 1.83 21.78 6.81
C ALA A 148 2.36 21.95 8.25
N ILE A 149 2.70 20.86 8.91
CA ILE A 149 3.49 20.87 10.12
C ILE A 149 4.95 20.97 9.69
N GLY A 150 5.70 21.88 10.25
CA GLY A 150 7.15 21.92 10.02
C GLY A 150 7.84 20.62 10.41
N SER A 151 9.17 20.58 10.23
CA SER A 151 10.01 19.47 10.72
C SER A 151 9.71 19.21 12.20
N ASP A 152 9.50 17.96 12.54
CA ASP A 152 9.26 17.50 13.92
C ASP A 152 10.52 16.88 14.57
N GLY A 153 11.66 16.91 13.86
CA GLY A 153 12.95 16.40 14.32
C GLY A 153 13.10 14.88 14.17
N LEU A 154 12.06 14.16 13.73
CA LEU A 154 12.13 12.72 13.53
C LEU A 154 12.73 12.34 12.16
N GLU A 155 12.88 13.29 11.25
CA GLU A 155 13.46 13.08 9.93
C GLU A 155 14.90 12.57 9.99
N ALA A 156 15.65 12.96 11.04
CA ALA A 156 17.03 12.52 11.24
C ALA A 156 17.17 11.01 11.54
N PHE A 157 16.06 10.34 11.93
CA PHE A 157 16.04 8.90 12.21
C PHE A 157 15.60 8.07 11.00
N ALA A 158 15.13 8.72 9.94
CA ALA A 158 14.67 8.04 8.74
C ALA A 158 15.85 7.37 8.01
N ASP A 159 15.58 6.18 7.49
CA ASP A 159 16.50 5.48 6.60
C ASP A 159 16.58 6.20 5.25
N ASP A 160 17.75 6.26 4.65
CA ASP A 160 18.00 7.01 3.41
C ASP A 160 17.61 6.24 2.15
N ASP A 161 17.53 4.93 2.21
CA ASP A 161 17.16 4.06 1.09
C ASP A 161 15.87 3.25 1.31
N GLY A 162 15.28 3.36 2.49
CA GLY A 162 14.05 2.68 2.85
C GLY A 162 14.20 1.18 3.11
N ILE A 163 15.39 0.73 3.49
CA ILE A 163 15.70 -0.67 3.85
C ILE A 163 16.24 -0.72 5.27
N VAL A 164 15.56 -1.40 6.17
CA VAL A 164 15.98 -1.56 7.56
C VAL A 164 16.05 -3.03 7.93
N CYS A 165 17.24 -3.54 8.21
CA CYS A 165 17.43 -4.93 8.62
C CYS A 165 17.12 -5.13 10.11
N ILE A 166 16.44 -6.26 10.45
CA ILE A 166 16.15 -6.62 11.84
C ILE A 166 17.46 -6.80 12.63
N SER A 167 18.42 -7.53 12.08
CA SER A 167 19.77 -7.63 12.65
C SER A 167 20.65 -6.52 12.10
N ALA A 168 21.59 -6.02 12.92
CA ALA A 168 22.56 -5.04 12.48
C ALA A 168 23.28 -5.45 11.21
N THR A 169 23.56 -4.52 10.32
CA THR A 169 24.35 -4.69 9.09
C THR A 169 25.61 -3.83 9.15
N LYS A 170 26.51 -3.98 8.20
CA LYS A 170 27.73 -3.17 8.15
C LYS A 170 27.38 -1.68 8.01
N GLY A 171 27.62 -0.93 9.07
CA GLY A 171 27.39 0.52 9.10
C GLY A 171 26.01 0.95 9.61
N GLU A 172 25.14 0.00 9.93
CA GLU A 172 23.80 0.29 10.46
C GLU A 172 23.49 -0.57 11.68
N ASP A 173 22.87 0.07 12.69
CA ASP A 173 22.37 -0.61 13.89
C ASP A 173 21.14 -1.46 13.57
N ALA A 174 20.84 -2.42 14.45
CA ALA A 174 19.65 -3.24 14.36
C ALA A 174 18.37 -2.40 14.36
N ALA A 175 17.34 -2.84 13.60
CA ALA A 175 16.05 -2.16 13.52
C ALA A 175 15.47 -1.79 14.89
N ALA A 176 15.57 -2.69 15.88
CA ALA A 176 15.05 -2.45 17.22
C ALA A 176 15.76 -1.29 17.94
N ASP A 177 17.06 -1.12 17.76
CA ASP A 177 17.83 -0.04 18.37
C ASP A 177 17.53 1.30 17.68
N ARG A 178 17.51 1.32 16.37
CA ARG A 178 17.09 2.48 15.56
C ARG A 178 15.66 2.93 15.91
N LEU A 179 14.73 1.99 16.00
CA LEU A 179 13.33 2.27 16.34
C LEU A 179 13.20 2.78 17.78
N ARG A 180 13.97 2.24 18.72
CA ARG A 180 14.00 2.70 20.11
C ARG A 180 14.50 4.14 20.19
N ALA A 181 15.53 4.51 19.42
CA ALA A 181 16.04 5.88 19.36
C ALA A 181 14.98 6.85 18.80
N LEU A 182 14.29 6.48 17.71
CA LEU A 182 13.18 7.26 17.15
C LEU A 182 12.04 7.44 18.15
N LEU A 183 11.61 6.37 18.83
CA LEU A 183 10.56 6.43 19.84
C LEU A 183 10.98 7.31 21.02
N ALA A 184 12.23 7.22 21.48
CA ALA A 184 12.76 8.06 22.55
C ALA A 184 12.68 9.56 22.16
N ALA A 185 13.05 9.89 20.93
CA ALA A 185 12.92 11.25 20.42
C ALA A 185 11.45 11.69 20.31
N ALA A 186 10.56 10.82 19.84
CA ALA A 186 9.15 11.15 19.66
C ALA A 186 8.41 11.36 20.98
N PHE A 187 8.72 10.59 22.02
CA PHE A 187 8.07 10.67 23.33
C PHE A 187 8.74 11.67 24.26
N GLY A 188 10.04 11.99 24.05
CA GLY A 188 10.78 12.95 24.85
C GLY A 188 10.84 12.54 26.34
N GLU A 189 10.42 13.43 27.23
CA GLU A 189 10.43 13.18 28.69
C GLU A 189 9.51 12.05 29.14
N ASP A 190 8.49 11.72 28.36
CA ASP A 190 7.59 10.61 28.64
C ASP A 190 8.18 9.23 28.27
N TRP A 191 9.36 9.22 27.64
CA TRP A 191 10.00 7.98 27.24
C TRP A 191 10.60 7.23 28.44
N SER A 192 10.26 5.95 28.56
CA SER A 192 10.76 5.06 29.60
C SER A 192 10.62 3.59 29.18
N ALA A 193 11.27 2.69 29.93
CA ALA A 193 11.06 1.26 29.75
C ALA A 193 9.60 0.86 30.00
N ALA A 194 8.92 1.53 30.92
CA ALA A 194 7.50 1.29 31.20
C ALA A 194 6.64 1.71 29.99
N GLN A 195 6.97 2.83 29.34
CA GLN A 195 6.28 3.28 28.14
C GLN A 195 6.45 2.28 26.99
N LEU A 196 7.67 1.80 26.76
CA LEU A 196 7.92 0.77 25.73
C LEU A 196 7.13 -0.52 26.02
N ASN A 197 7.13 -0.98 27.27
CA ASN A 197 6.36 -2.16 27.66
C ASN A 197 4.85 -1.96 27.46
N ALA A 198 4.32 -0.76 27.72
CA ALA A 198 2.92 -0.44 27.47
C ALA A 198 2.60 -0.45 25.96
N LEU A 199 3.49 0.11 25.13
CA LEU A 199 3.33 0.05 23.68
C LEU A 199 3.33 -1.39 23.15
N LEU A 200 4.24 -2.23 23.62
CA LEU A 200 4.28 -3.65 23.24
C LEU A 200 3.06 -4.43 23.74
N ALA A 201 2.57 -4.12 24.96
CA ALA A 201 1.35 -4.74 25.47
C ALA A 201 0.12 -4.41 24.62
N ASN A 202 0.02 -3.19 24.10
CA ASN A 202 -1.10 -2.77 23.25
C ASN A 202 -1.13 -3.49 21.89
N VAL A 203 -0.02 -4.10 21.49
CA VAL A 203 0.09 -4.89 20.24
C VAL A 203 0.25 -6.38 20.48
N ASP A 204 -0.20 -6.88 21.63
CA ASP A 204 -0.17 -8.29 22.04
C ASP A 204 1.25 -8.89 22.23
N PHE A 205 2.25 -8.04 22.51
CA PHE A 205 3.64 -8.44 22.77
C PHE A 205 4.10 -8.10 24.19
N ALA A 206 3.19 -8.19 25.17
CA ALA A 206 3.50 -7.98 26.59
C ALA A 206 4.64 -8.91 27.05
N GLY A 207 5.65 -8.35 27.71
CA GLY A 207 6.80 -9.09 28.22
C GLY A 207 7.80 -9.59 27.18
N GLN A 208 7.62 -9.25 25.92
CA GLN A 208 8.56 -9.52 24.81
C GLN A 208 9.36 -8.26 24.45
N THR A 209 10.36 -8.45 23.60
CA THR A 209 11.22 -7.34 23.15
C THR A 209 10.68 -6.66 21.89
N LEU A 210 11.18 -5.46 21.61
CA LEU A 210 10.88 -4.75 20.37
C LEU A 210 11.37 -5.54 19.14
N ASP A 211 12.49 -6.23 19.28
CA ASP A 211 13.04 -7.12 18.24
C ASP A 211 12.11 -8.31 17.96
N ASP A 212 11.54 -8.94 19.00
CA ASP A 212 10.57 -10.02 18.83
C ASP A 212 9.31 -9.52 18.10
N TRP A 213 8.80 -8.34 18.45
CA TRP A 213 7.66 -7.75 17.78
C TRP A 213 7.94 -7.42 16.30
N LEU A 214 9.08 -6.78 16.00
CA LEU A 214 9.48 -6.47 14.63
C LEU A 214 9.58 -7.74 13.78
N ARG A 215 10.14 -8.81 14.33
CA ARG A 215 10.35 -10.09 13.64
C ARG A 215 9.06 -10.88 13.45
N ASP A 216 8.25 -11.00 14.50
CA ASP A 216 7.17 -12.00 14.56
C ASP A 216 5.76 -11.38 14.51
N GLY A 217 5.56 -10.10 14.88
CA GLY A 217 4.25 -9.44 15.00
C GLY A 217 3.99 -8.34 13.99
N PHE A 218 4.95 -7.45 13.80
CA PHE A 218 4.77 -6.22 13.03
C PHE A 218 4.08 -6.43 11.68
N PHE A 219 4.59 -7.33 10.84
CA PHE A 219 4.12 -7.43 9.45
C PHE A 219 2.72 -8.04 9.34
N GLU A 220 2.36 -8.99 10.20
CA GLU A 220 0.99 -9.53 10.23
C GLU A 220 -0.01 -8.44 10.65
N GLN A 221 0.33 -7.64 11.67
CA GLN A 221 -0.47 -6.51 12.12
C GLN A 221 -0.58 -5.43 11.03
N HIS A 222 0.55 -5.11 10.38
CA HIS A 222 0.58 -4.16 9.26
C HIS A 222 -0.32 -4.63 8.10
N CYS A 223 -0.26 -5.89 7.70
CA CYS A 223 -1.14 -6.44 6.68
C CYS A 223 -2.63 -6.35 7.09
N ALA A 224 -2.95 -6.68 8.33
CA ALA A 224 -4.33 -6.61 8.84
C ALA A 224 -4.83 -5.16 8.85
N LEU A 225 -4.04 -4.24 9.39
CA LEU A 225 -4.35 -2.83 9.53
C LEU A 225 -4.63 -2.16 8.17
N PHE A 226 -3.82 -2.48 7.16
CA PHE A 226 -3.93 -1.90 5.81
C PHE A 226 -4.70 -2.81 4.83
N HIS A 227 -5.71 -3.53 5.31
CA HIS A 227 -6.62 -4.34 4.47
C HIS A 227 -5.91 -5.30 3.53
N GLN A 228 -4.83 -5.90 4.00
CA GLN A 228 -3.98 -6.83 3.26
C GLN A 228 -3.28 -6.21 2.03
N ARG A 229 -3.04 -4.89 2.07
CA ARG A 229 -2.26 -4.16 1.06
C ARG A 229 -1.12 -3.40 1.73
N PRO A 230 -0.11 -4.14 2.25
CA PRO A 230 0.97 -3.54 3.02
C PRO A 230 1.80 -2.60 2.15
N PHE A 231 2.15 -1.44 2.69
CA PHE A 231 3.10 -0.51 2.06
C PHE A 231 4.50 -0.57 2.69
N ILE A 232 4.66 -1.34 3.76
CA ILE A 232 5.95 -1.79 4.28
C ILE A 232 6.00 -3.30 4.10
N TRP A 233 7.05 -3.80 3.44
CA TRP A 233 7.20 -5.22 3.23
C TRP A 233 8.28 -5.79 4.15
N HIS A 234 8.00 -6.92 4.74
CA HIS A 234 8.96 -7.69 5.53
C HIS A 234 9.41 -8.90 4.73
N VAL A 235 10.61 -8.84 4.19
CA VAL A 235 11.25 -9.98 3.49
C VAL A 235 12.11 -10.78 4.45
N TRP A 236 12.21 -12.08 4.19
CA TRP A 236 12.98 -13.00 5.02
C TRP A 236 13.42 -14.25 4.24
N ASP A 237 14.42 -14.95 4.78
CA ASP A 237 14.96 -16.18 4.19
C ASP A 237 14.23 -17.47 4.64
N GLY A 238 13.16 -17.35 5.41
CA GLY A 238 12.38 -18.47 5.93
C GLY A 238 12.78 -18.96 7.31
N ARG A 239 13.83 -18.40 7.91
CA ARG A 239 14.32 -18.77 9.25
C ARG A 239 14.07 -17.65 10.24
N ARG A 240 13.65 -17.99 11.46
CA ARG A 240 13.50 -17.01 12.53
C ARG A 240 14.83 -16.39 12.95
N ASP A 241 15.92 -17.16 12.88
CA ASP A 241 17.29 -16.75 13.19
C ASP A 241 18.09 -16.32 11.92
N GLY A 242 17.39 -16.11 10.81
CA GLY A 242 17.94 -15.79 9.51
C GLY A 242 17.91 -14.31 9.14
N PHE A 243 17.98 -14.04 7.85
CA PHE A 243 17.91 -12.70 7.30
C PHE A 243 16.48 -12.17 7.31
N HIS A 244 16.29 -10.97 7.85
CA HIS A 244 15.04 -10.24 7.86
C HIS A 244 15.28 -8.76 7.54
N ALA A 245 14.50 -8.19 6.63
CA ALA A 245 14.53 -6.76 6.32
C ALA A 245 13.12 -6.19 6.13
N LEU A 246 12.92 -4.99 6.64
CA LEU A 246 11.75 -4.16 6.36
C LEU A 246 12.06 -3.22 5.21
N ILE A 247 11.13 -3.06 4.28
CA ILE A 247 11.35 -2.32 3.05
C ILE A 247 10.19 -1.36 2.80
N ASN A 248 10.52 -0.11 2.48
CA ASN A 248 9.57 0.86 1.97
C ASN A 248 9.13 0.45 0.55
N TYR A 249 7.86 0.07 0.40
CA TYR A 249 7.32 -0.34 -0.90
C TYR A 249 7.41 0.77 -1.95
N HIS A 250 7.20 2.03 -1.59
CA HIS A 250 7.23 3.13 -2.54
C HIS A 250 8.63 3.35 -3.11
N THR A 251 9.66 3.25 -2.28
CA THR A 251 11.05 3.26 -2.74
C THR A 251 11.37 2.05 -3.62
N LEU A 252 10.90 0.86 -3.20
CA LEU A 252 11.11 -0.38 -3.96
C LEU A 252 10.34 -0.38 -5.30
N ALA A 253 9.21 0.32 -5.41
CA ALA A 253 8.39 0.41 -6.62
C ALA A 253 8.59 1.73 -7.39
N GLU A 254 9.61 2.51 -7.05
CA GLU A 254 9.91 3.76 -7.73
C GLU A 254 10.37 3.53 -9.17
N GLY A 255 9.84 4.33 -10.09
CA GLY A 255 10.12 4.23 -11.52
C GLY A 255 11.55 4.60 -11.91
N ASN A 256 11.81 4.60 -13.21
CA ASN A 256 13.10 5.02 -13.82
C ASN A 256 14.32 4.23 -13.31
N GLY A 257 14.12 2.97 -12.96
CA GLY A 257 15.19 2.07 -12.49
C GLY A 257 15.60 2.30 -11.03
N LEU A 258 14.97 3.23 -10.29
CA LEU A 258 15.27 3.46 -8.87
C LEU A 258 14.87 2.26 -8.02
N GLY A 259 13.66 1.76 -8.18
CA GLY A 259 13.19 0.56 -7.48
C GLY A 259 14.04 -0.68 -7.78
N ARG A 260 14.55 -0.81 -9.03
CA ARG A 260 15.51 -1.87 -9.36
C ARG A 260 16.80 -1.73 -8.55
N ARG A 261 17.35 -0.53 -8.44
CA ARG A 261 18.56 -0.27 -7.63
C ARG A 261 18.34 -0.56 -6.15
N THR A 262 17.14 -0.25 -5.63
CA THR A 262 16.77 -0.59 -4.26
C THR A 262 16.77 -2.11 -4.05
N LEU A 263 16.19 -2.89 -4.97
CA LEU A 263 16.23 -4.35 -4.88
C LEU A 263 17.65 -4.91 -5.07
N GLU A 264 18.46 -4.32 -5.95
CA GLU A 264 19.89 -4.66 -6.10
C GLU A 264 20.66 -4.39 -4.81
N LYS A 265 20.44 -3.24 -4.16
CA LYS A 265 21.08 -2.91 -2.86
C LYS A 265 20.67 -3.91 -1.78
N LEU A 266 19.38 -4.24 -1.67
CA LEU A 266 18.90 -5.28 -0.76
C LEU A 266 19.59 -6.63 -1.01
N THR A 267 19.72 -7.03 -2.28
CA THR A 267 20.25 -8.34 -2.69
C THR A 267 21.75 -8.46 -2.47
N TYR A 268 22.51 -7.44 -2.88
CA TYR A 268 23.96 -7.54 -2.95
C TYR A 268 24.67 -6.86 -1.77
N ALA A 269 24.12 -5.76 -1.24
CA ALA A 269 24.70 -5.11 -0.09
C ALA A 269 24.20 -5.72 1.23
N TYR A 270 22.93 -5.61 1.53
CA TYR A 270 22.38 -6.05 2.84
C TYR A 270 22.41 -7.57 3.01
N LEU A 271 21.80 -8.32 2.08
CA LEU A 271 21.80 -9.77 2.14
C LEU A 271 23.21 -10.35 1.88
N GLY A 272 24.01 -9.67 1.02
CA GLY A 272 25.41 -10.02 0.80
C GLY A 272 26.24 -9.93 2.08
N ASP A 273 26.18 -8.82 2.82
CA ASP A 273 26.85 -8.66 4.10
C ASP A 273 26.41 -9.71 5.14
N TRP A 274 25.10 -10.01 5.19
CA TRP A 274 24.57 -11.08 6.03
C TRP A 274 25.19 -12.44 5.70
N ILE A 275 25.20 -12.81 4.41
CA ILE A 275 25.79 -14.08 3.94
C ILE A 275 27.26 -14.16 4.33
N ASP A 276 28.04 -13.11 4.11
CA ASP A 276 29.47 -13.12 4.43
C ASP A 276 29.72 -13.26 5.93
N ARG A 277 28.92 -12.65 6.77
CA ARG A 277 28.97 -12.85 8.23
C ARG A 277 28.62 -14.28 8.62
N GLN A 278 27.54 -14.83 8.06
CA GLN A 278 27.16 -16.21 8.35
C GLN A 278 28.19 -17.25 7.85
N ARG A 279 28.88 -16.97 6.74
CA ARG A 279 30.02 -17.80 6.29
C ARG A 279 31.21 -17.74 7.24
N ASN A 280 31.46 -16.60 7.88
CA ASN A 280 32.47 -16.49 8.93
C ASN A 280 32.06 -17.27 10.18
N ASP A 281 30.79 -17.17 10.59
CA ASP A 281 30.25 -17.96 11.69
C ASP A 281 30.33 -19.48 11.41
N GLN A 282 30.05 -19.89 10.17
CA GLN A 282 30.18 -21.27 9.70
C GLN A 282 31.63 -21.76 9.83
N LYS A 283 32.61 -20.95 9.39
CA LYS A 283 34.06 -21.29 9.56
C LYS A 283 34.48 -21.37 11.03
N ALA A 284 33.83 -20.56 11.88
CA ALA A 284 34.08 -20.57 13.33
C ALA A 284 33.32 -21.70 14.06
N GLY A 285 32.54 -22.53 13.36
CA GLY A 285 31.79 -23.62 13.95
C GLY A 285 30.57 -23.19 14.78
N VAL A 286 30.03 -21.99 14.52
CA VAL A 286 28.83 -21.49 15.22
C VAL A 286 27.63 -22.35 14.86
N GLU A 287 26.86 -22.75 15.85
CA GLU A 287 25.68 -23.60 15.69
C GLU A 287 24.67 -22.97 14.71
N ALA A 288 24.07 -23.82 13.87
CA ALA A 288 23.08 -23.45 12.84
C ALA A 288 23.57 -22.49 11.74
N ALA A 289 24.84 -22.10 11.69
CA ALA A 289 25.39 -21.20 10.66
C ALA A 289 25.23 -21.78 9.24
N ASP A 290 25.43 -23.10 9.05
CA ASP A 290 25.22 -23.78 7.76
C ASP A 290 23.80 -23.54 7.22
N GLY A 291 22.80 -23.70 8.09
CA GLY A 291 21.40 -23.50 7.73
C GLY A 291 21.07 -22.04 7.42
N ARG A 292 21.70 -21.08 8.12
CA ARG A 292 21.55 -19.66 7.84
C ARG A 292 22.17 -19.26 6.51
N VAL A 293 23.40 -19.75 6.22
CA VAL A 293 24.05 -19.56 4.92
C VAL A 293 23.18 -20.09 3.79
N ALA A 294 22.77 -21.36 3.86
CA ALA A 294 21.99 -22.00 2.81
C ALA A 294 20.64 -21.25 2.54
N SER A 295 19.96 -20.81 3.60
CA SER A 295 18.69 -20.10 3.47
C SER A 295 18.87 -18.70 2.87
N ALA A 296 19.91 -17.98 3.28
CA ALA A 296 20.22 -16.65 2.75
C ALA A 296 20.69 -16.69 1.29
N GLU A 297 21.53 -17.67 0.92
CA GLU A 297 21.96 -17.88 -0.47
C GLU A 297 20.76 -18.23 -1.37
N HIS A 298 19.84 -19.05 -0.88
CA HIS A 298 18.61 -19.34 -1.62
C HIS A 298 17.74 -18.08 -1.82
N LEU A 299 17.57 -17.26 -0.78
CA LEU A 299 16.86 -15.99 -0.91
C LEU A 299 17.52 -15.07 -1.94
N LYS A 300 18.85 -15.00 -1.97
CA LYS A 300 19.60 -14.24 -2.97
C LYS A 300 19.28 -14.70 -4.38
N VAL A 301 19.26 -15.99 -4.63
CA VAL A 301 18.89 -16.57 -5.94
C VAL A 301 17.45 -16.18 -6.33
N GLU A 302 16.51 -16.20 -5.39
CA GLU A 302 15.14 -15.79 -5.66
C GLU A 302 15.05 -14.28 -6.00
N PHE A 303 15.79 -13.41 -5.31
CA PHE A 303 15.88 -11.99 -5.66
C PHE A 303 16.51 -11.77 -7.04
N GLU A 304 17.56 -12.49 -7.38
CA GLU A 304 18.20 -12.42 -8.71
C GLU A 304 17.22 -12.81 -9.83
N LYS A 305 16.41 -13.85 -9.65
CA LYS A 305 15.34 -14.21 -10.57
C LYS A 305 14.28 -13.13 -10.70
N ILE A 306 13.91 -12.47 -9.60
CA ILE A 306 12.97 -11.34 -9.63
C ILE A 306 13.58 -10.15 -10.37
N LEU A 307 14.85 -9.82 -10.10
CA LEU A 307 15.59 -8.77 -10.79
C LEU A 307 15.63 -8.97 -12.29
N GLU A 308 15.83 -10.20 -12.74
CA GLU A 308 15.91 -10.55 -14.17
C GLU A 308 14.53 -10.80 -14.80
N GLY A 309 13.48 -10.96 -14.00
CA GLY A 309 12.12 -11.26 -14.49
C GLY A 309 12.00 -12.66 -15.06
N GLU A 310 12.68 -13.61 -14.44
CA GLU A 310 12.53 -15.02 -14.81
C GLU A 310 11.13 -15.55 -14.47
N LEU A 311 10.68 -16.51 -15.24
CA LEU A 311 9.42 -17.18 -14.97
C LEU A 311 9.51 -17.97 -13.63
N PRO A 312 8.50 -17.90 -12.76
CA PRO A 312 7.21 -17.23 -12.85
C PRO A 312 7.17 -15.84 -12.18
N TYR A 313 8.31 -15.19 -11.94
CA TYR A 313 8.44 -13.95 -11.16
C TYR A 313 8.32 -12.69 -12.00
N ASP A 314 8.16 -12.81 -13.32
CA ASP A 314 7.96 -11.66 -14.18
C ASP A 314 6.68 -10.90 -13.81
N ILE A 315 6.74 -9.59 -13.98
CA ILE A 315 5.56 -8.73 -13.84
C ILE A 315 4.84 -8.68 -15.17
N PHE A 316 3.61 -9.16 -15.20
CA PHE A 316 2.75 -9.10 -16.36
C PHE A 316 1.57 -8.17 -16.11
N VAL A 317 1.47 -7.11 -16.89
CA VAL A 317 0.42 -6.10 -16.75
C VAL A 317 -0.59 -6.27 -17.87
N ARG A 318 -1.77 -6.71 -17.52
CA ARG A 318 -2.83 -7.12 -18.44
C ARG A 318 -3.14 -6.14 -19.57
N TRP A 319 -3.15 -4.85 -19.29
CA TRP A 319 -3.54 -3.80 -20.25
C TRP A 319 -2.36 -3.20 -21.01
N LYS A 320 -1.13 -3.64 -20.73
CA LYS A 320 0.06 -3.19 -21.45
C LYS A 320 0.40 -4.21 -22.54
N PRO A 321 0.63 -3.78 -23.80
CA PRO A 321 1.14 -4.68 -24.84
C PRO A 321 2.52 -5.22 -24.45
N LEU A 322 2.91 -6.35 -25.03
CA LEU A 322 4.13 -7.06 -24.62
C LEU A 322 5.40 -6.20 -24.67
N ARG A 323 5.51 -5.30 -25.65
CA ARG A 323 6.61 -4.33 -25.77
C ARG A 323 6.69 -3.32 -24.64
N GLU A 324 5.59 -3.09 -23.94
CA GLU A 324 5.46 -2.15 -22.81
C GLU A 324 5.46 -2.86 -21.46
N GLN A 325 5.53 -4.20 -21.47
CA GLN A 325 5.60 -4.99 -20.23
C GLN A 325 6.91 -4.74 -19.50
N PRO A 326 6.90 -4.66 -18.17
CA PRO A 326 8.12 -4.60 -17.37
C PRO A 326 9.06 -5.78 -17.69
N ILE A 327 10.36 -5.53 -17.69
CA ILE A 327 11.40 -6.56 -17.83
C ILE A 327 12.18 -6.61 -16.53
N GLY A 328 12.10 -7.77 -15.87
CA GLY A 328 12.67 -7.91 -14.55
C GLY A 328 11.93 -7.05 -13.52
N TRP A 329 12.65 -6.63 -12.49
CA TRP A 329 12.10 -5.73 -11.50
C TRP A 329 12.08 -4.30 -12.03
N GLU A 330 11.04 -3.97 -12.75
CA GLU A 330 10.72 -2.65 -13.28
C GLU A 330 9.25 -2.35 -12.95
N PRO A 331 8.90 -2.20 -11.67
CA PRO A 331 7.51 -2.00 -11.24
C PRO A 331 7.04 -0.59 -11.62
N ASP A 332 5.72 -0.46 -11.79
CA ASP A 332 5.03 0.82 -11.92
C ASP A 332 4.16 1.01 -10.68
N ILE A 333 4.40 2.06 -9.90
CA ILE A 333 3.64 2.33 -8.68
C ILE A 333 2.14 2.49 -8.95
N ASN A 334 1.77 2.92 -10.16
CA ASN A 334 0.37 3.06 -10.57
C ASN A 334 -0.33 1.71 -10.78
N ASP A 335 0.41 0.63 -10.98
CA ASP A 335 -0.15 -0.71 -11.03
C ASP A 335 -0.56 -1.22 -9.62
N GLY A 336 -0.06 -0.55 -8.58
CA GLY A 336 -0.41 -0.76 -7.17
C GLY A 336 0.27 -1.97 -6.53
N VAL A 337 0.21 -2.01 -5.20
CA VAL A 337 0.80 -3.08 -4.37
C VAL A 337 0.41 -4.48 -4.86
N ARG A 338 -0.85 -4.67 -5.24
CA ARG A 338 -1.37 -5.97 -5.66
C ARG A 338 -0.65 -6.58 -6.86
N MET A 339 -0.23 -5.78 -7.81
CA MET A 339 0.52 -6.27 -8.98
C MET A 339 2.00 -6.43 -8.63
N ASN A 340 2.58 -5.43 -8.00
CA ASN A 340 4.01 -5.38 -7.74
C ASN A 340 4.48 -6.39 -6.70
N ILE A 341 3.62 -6.79 -5.76
CA ILE A 341 3.97 -7.77 -4.72
C ILE A 341 4.03 -9.22 -5.24
N ARG A 342 3.47 -9.51 -6.43
CA ARG A 342 3.31 -10.87 -6.96
C ARG A 342 4.60 -11.69 -7.03
N PRO A 343 5.73 -11.18 -7.50
CA PRO A 343 6.99 -11.93 -7.47
C PRO A 343 7.36 -12.38 -6.06
N PHE A 344 7.21 -11.51 -5.07
CA PHE A 344 7.58 -11.77 -3.67
C PHE A 344 6.67 -12.78 -2.97
N VAL A 345 5.37 -12.78 -3.28
CA VAL A 345 4.45 -13.80 -2.73
C VAL A 345 4.54 -15.12 -3.46
N THR A 346 5.13 -15.15 -4.66
CA THR A 346 5.33 -16.36 -5.45
C THR A 346 6.64 -17.04 -5.08
N ALA A 347 7.72 -16.29 -4.85
CA ALA A 347 9.01 -16.78 -4.45
C ALA A 347 8.95 -17.45 -3.06
N ARG A 348 9.66 -18.56 -2.89
CA ARG A 348 9.59 -19.39 -1.69
C ARG A 348 10.93 -19.47 -0.99
N PRO A 349 10.97 -19.34 0.34
CA PRO A 349 12.19 -19.57 1.09
C PRO A 349 12.56 -21.07 1.10
N LEU A 350 13.84 -21.38 1.31
CA LEU A 350 14.36 -22.74 1.33
C LEU A 350 13.65 -23.61 2.38
N ALA A 351 13.43 -23.07 3.57
CA ALA A 351 12.77 -23.75 4.69
C ALA A 351 11.22 -23.63 4.64
N ALA A 352 10.65 -23.41 3.46
CA ALA A 352 9.22 -23.19 3.27
C ALA A 352 8.38 -24.34 3.85
N ARG A 353 7.53 -24.03 4.81
CA ARG A 353 6.51 -24.94 5.34
C ARG A 353 5.13 -24.45 4.93
N GLY A 354 4.34 -25.36 4.35
CA GLY A 354 2.99 -25.06 3.89
C GLY A 354 2.90 -24.44 2.49
N LYS A 355 1.70 -24.45 1.92
CA LYS A 355 1.44 -24.02 0.54
C LYS A 355 1.53 -22.49 0.33
N SER A 356 1.37 -21.73 1.39
CA SER A 356 1.35 -20.26 1.37
C SER A 356 2.66 -19.60 1.81
N ALA A 357 3.70 -20.37 2.12
CA ALA A 357 4.99 -19.80 2.48
C ALA A 357 5.60 -19.02 1.32
N SER A 358 6.09 -17.81 1.59
CA SER A 358 6.73 -16.91 0.62
C SER A 358 7.94 -16.23 1.25
N ILE A 359 8.73 -15.52 0.44
CA ILE A 359 9.84 -14.69 0.94
C ILE A 359 9.36 -13.43 1.66
N LEU A 360 8.05 -13.18 1.70
CA LEU A 360 7.45 -12.26 2.65
C LEU A 360 7.13 -12.99 3.96
N ARG A 361 7.36 -12.36 5.10
CA ARG A 361 7.18 -12.95 6.42
C ARG A 361 5.77 -13.50 6.64
N VAL A 362 4.78 -12.84 6.06
CA VAL A 362 3.38 -13.29 6.00
C VAL A 362 2.88 -13.06 4.58
N THR A 363 2.11 -14.00 4.05
CA THR A 363 1.40 -13.79 2.78
C THR A 363 0.08 -13.08 3.06
N PRO A 364 -0.17 -11.90 2.49
CA PRO A 364 -1.42 -11.17 2.70
C PRO A 364 -2.65 -12.02 2.40
N LYS A 365 -3.68 -11.95 3.26
CA LYS A 365 -4.86 -12.82 3.22
C LYS A 365 -5.97 -12.23 2.33
N GLY A 366 -6.85 -13.10 1.81
CA GLY A 366 -8.06 -12.68 1.09
C GLY A 366 -7.86 -12.09 -0.30
N ILE A 367 -6.62 -11.89 -0.72
CA ILE A 367 -6.27 -11.39 -2.04
C ILE A 367 -5.63 -12.52 -2.85
N LYS A 368 -6.13 -12.75 -4.04
CA LYS A 368 -5.52 -13.72 -4.98
C LYS A 368 -4.45 -13.01 -5.78
N TRP A 369 -3.24 -13.05 -5.27
CA TRP A 369 -2.07 -12.42 -5.87
C TRP A 369 -1.65 -13.05 -7.20
N ASP A 370 -1.93 -14.34 -7.35
CA ASP A 370 -1.67 -15.14 -8.55
C ASP A 370 -2.70 -14.90 -9.66
N LYS A 371 -3.77 -14.15 -9.38
CA LYS A 371 -4.90 -13.96 -10.31
C LYS A 371 -5.32 -12.50 -10.39
N ASP A 372 -5.57 -12.02 -11.59
CA ASP A 372 -5.94 -10.63 -11.81
C ASP A 372 -7.24 -10.26 -11.09
N ARG A 373 -8.34 -10.94 -11.37
CA ARG A 373 -9.64 -10.70 -10.74
C ARG A 373 -10.26 -11.93 -10.07
N GLY A 374 -9.47 -12.92 -9.77
CA GLY A 374 -9.89 -14.10 -9.03
C GLY A 374 -10.91 -14.99 -9.70
N LYS A 375 -12.03 -14.49 -10.14
CA LYS A 375 -13.19 -15.25 -10.66
C LYS A 375 -13.60 -14.89 -12.10
N GLU A 376 -12.74 -14.21 -12.84
CA GLU A 376 -13.08 -13.95 -14.24
C GLU A 376 -13.22 -15.28 -15.01
N PRO A 377 -14.32 -15.48 -15.74
CA PRO A 377 -14.46 -16.64 -16.60
C PRO A 377 -13.45 -16.59 -17.74
N LYS A 378 -13.18 -17.72 -18.37
CA LYS A 378 -12.50 -17.74 -19.67
C LYS A 378 -13.26 -16.84 -20.64
N ARG A 379 -12.50 -16.12 -21.46
CA ARG A 379 -13.05 -15.26 -22.51
C ARG A 379 -12.46 -15.63 -23.84
N GLU A 380 -13.24 -15.43 -24.89
CA GLU A 380 -12.75 -15.55 -26.26
C GLU A 380 -11.68 -14.49 -26.57
N LYS A 381 -10.79 -14.80 -27.50
CA LYS A 381 -9.73 -13.90 -27.94
C LYS A 381 -10.27 -12.52 -28.35
N ALA A 382 -11.42 -12.47 -29.00
CA ALA A 382 -12.06 -11.24 -29.42
C ALA A 382 -12.44 -10.30 -28.26
N ASP A 383 -12.57 -10.82 -27.05
CA ASP A 383 -12.88 -10.03 -25.84
C ASP A 383 -11.67 -9.27 -25.28
N PHE A 384 -10.51 -9.42 -25.92
CA PHE A 384 -9.26 -8.77 -25.52
C PHE A 384 -8.82 -7.74 -26.58
N PRO A 385 -9.42 -6.54 -26.61
CA PRO A 385 -9.21 -5.55 -27.67
C PRO A 385 -7.76 -5.07 -27.80
N TRP A 386 -6.96 -5.17 -26.76
CA TRP A 386 -5.53 -4.82 -26.79
C TRP A 386 -4.65 -5.80 -27.56
N PHE A 387 -5.20 -6.94 -28.01
CA PHE A 387 -4.54 -7.84 -28.97
C PHE A 387 -4.80 -7.46 -30.43
N TRP A 388 -5.70 -6.55 -30.65
CA TRP A 388 -6.04 -6.17 -32.02
C TRP A 388 -4.83 -5.55 -32.73
N GLY A 389 -4.58 -6.02 -33.92
CA GLY A 389 -3.43 -5.62 -34.73
C GLY A 389 -2.13 -6.37 -34.44
N TRP A 390 -2.14 -7.33 -33.51
CA TRP A 390 -1.02 -8.22 -33.31
C TRP A 390 -1.08 -9.40 -34.28
N ASP A 391 0.08 -9.67 -34.88
CA ASP A 391 0.26 -10.82 -35.78
C ASP A 391 0.49 -12.09 -34.95
N GLU A 392 -0.29 -13.14 -35.20
CA GLU A 392 -0.18 -14.43 -34.50
C GLU A 392 1.18 -15.10 -34.65
N GLY A 393 1.93 -14.74 -35.72
CA GLY A 393 3.28 -15.24 -35.94
C GLY A 393 4.36 -14.45 -35.20
N THR A 394 4.03 -13.39 -34.46
CA THR A 394 5.01 -12.55 -33.78
C THR A 394 5.21 -12.96 -32.33
N LEU A 395 6.40 -12.61 -31.79
CA LEU A 395 6.76 -12.94 -30.40
C LEU A 395 5.92 -12.18 -29.35
N ASP A 396 5.35 -11.06 -29.74
CA ASP A 396 4.51 -10.23 -28.87
C ASP A 396 3.02 -10.57 -28.96
N PHE A 397 2.65 -11.62 -29.70
CA PHE A 397 1.29 -12.10 -29.76
C PHE A 397 0.99 -13.04 -28.59
N THR A 398 0.26 -12.55 -27.63
CA THR A 398 -0.07 -13.26 -26.43
C THR A 398 -1.15 -14.32 -26.69
N GLY A 399 -0.82 -15.58 -26.50
CA GLY A 399 -1.75 -16.70 -26.70
C GLY A 399 -1.66 -17.35 -28.08
N GLY A 400 -1.28 -16.65 -29.14
CA GLY A 400 -1.10 -17.20 -30.49
C GLY A 400 -2.26 -18.07 -30.97
N LYS A 401 -1.97 -19.05 -31.80
CA LYS A 401 -2.95 -20.02 -32.33
C LYS A 401 -3.54 -20.95 -31.26
N THR A 402 -2.83 -21.12 -30.15
CA THR A 402 -3.23 -21.99 -29.03
C THR A 402 -3.96 -21.24 -27.91
N PHE A 403 -4.28 -19.96 -28.13
CA PHE A 403 -5.01 -19.17 -27.14
C PHE A 403 -6.37 -19.78 -26.84
N ASP A 404 -6.60 -20.16 -25.60
CA ASP A 404 -7.79 -20.85 -25.13
C ASP A 404 -8.65 -20.00 -24.17
N GLY A 405 -8.42 -18.68 -24.13
CA GLY A 405 -9.11 -17.78 -23.21
C GLY A 405 -8.60 -17.85 -21.78
N VAL A 406 -7.38 -18.38 -21.57
CA VAL A 406 -6.75 -18.40 -20.26
C VAL A 406 -6.53 -16.97 -19.77
N ARG A 407 -6.58 -16.78 -18.46
CA ARG A 407 -6.38 -15.49 -17.84
C ARG A 407 -4.97 -14.99 -18.07
N TRP A 408 -4.85 -13.69 -18.24
CA TRP A 408 -3.60 -12.99 -18.50
C TRP A 408 -2.54 -13.18 -17.45
N ASN A 409 -2.93 -13.15 -16.19
CA ASN A 409 -2.00 -13.28 -15.09
C ASN A 409 -1.54 -14.73 -14.81
N ASP A 410 -2.06 -15.67 -15.58
CA ASP A 410 -1.53 -17.04 -15.62
C ASP A 410 -0.47 -17.19 -16.74
N LEU A 411 -0.25 -16.12 -17.55
CA LEU A 411 0.72 -16.08 -18.62
C LEU A 411 1.98 -15.34 -18.17
N HIS A 412 3.11 -15.94 -18.40
CA HIS A 412 4.43 -15.38 -18.10
C HIS A 412 5.30 -15.35 -19.35
N TYR A 413 6.07 -14.28 -19.51
CA TYR A 413 6.96 -14.09 -20.65
C TYR A 413 8.37 -13.81 -20.16
N SER A 414 9.35 -14.49 -20.74
CA SER A 414 10.76 -14.25 -20.41
C SER A 414 11.18 -12.81 -20.76
N GLY A 415 12.19 -12.31 -20.05
CA GLY A 415 12.79 -11.02 -20.34
C GLY A 415 13.26 -10.92 -21.81
N ALA A 416 13.80 -12.00 -22.37
CA ALA A 416 14.22 -12.08 -23.78
C ALA A 416 13.04 -11.87 -24.75
N THR A 417 11.88 -12.48 -24.48
CA THR A 417 10.66 -12.30 -25.29
C THR A 417 10.17 -10.86 -25.25
N LYS A 418 10.13 -10.25 -24.07
CA LYS A 418 9.72 -8.85 -23.87
C LYS A 418 10.71 -7.89 -24.55
N GLN A 419 12.01 -8.16 -24.46
CA GLN A 419 13.06 -7.38 -25.12
C GLN A 419 12.95 -7.45 -26.65
N ALA A 420 12.72 -8.64 -27.19
CA ALA A 420 12.48 -8.81 -28.62
C ALA A 420 11.26 -8.05 -29.13
N ALA A 421 10.20 -7.98 -28.31
CA ALA A 421 9.01 -7.18 -28.64
C ALA A 421 9.30 -5.66 -28.67
N ARG A 422 10.22 -5.16 -27.81
CA ARG A 422 10.63 -3.74 -27.78
C ARG A 422 11.45 -3.34 -29.02
N THR A 423 12.28 -4.25 -29.52
CA THR A 423 13.17 -3.97 -30.66
C THR A 423 12.46 -4.04 -32.02
N ARG A 424 11.27 -4.64 -32.08
CA ARG A 424 10.47 -4.68 -33.30
C ARG A 424 9.94 -3.31 -33.65
N LYS A 425 10.17 -2.90 -34.93
CA LYS A 425 9.48 -1.73 -35.48
C LYS A 425 7.97 -2.04 -35.57
N PRO A 426 7.11 -1.10 -35.16
CA PRO A 426 5.68 -1.21 -35.47
C PRO A 426 5.49 -1.43 -36.97
N LYS A 427 4.70 -2.42 -37.35
CA LYS A 427 4.30 -2.62 -38.73
C LYS A 427 3.33 -1.51 -39.16
#